data_4001f991ddc5b907f42f32ee4990df04
#
_entry.id   4001f991ddc5b907f42f32ee4990df04
#
_cell.length_a   1.000
_cell.length_b   1.000
_cell.length_c   1.000
_cell.angle_alpha   90.00
_cell.angle_beta   90.00
_cell.angle_gamma   90.00
#
_symmetry.space_group_name_H-M   'P 1'
#
loop_
_entity.id
_entity.type
_entity.pdbx_description
1 polymer ?
#
loop_
_entity_poly.entity_id
_entity_poly.type
_entity_poly.pdbx_seq_one_letter_code
_entity_poly.pdbx_strand_id
1 'polypeptide(L)'
;NVMYPENQAAGIAANRDGEIMCKAAEDLGFDNDICGYARISLAYAAGKRASRKVDLETGEYVINPNSGKPLKDENGNVVIDPETGKPKKDPKTMQPYTVLDDIYEIEALPETTEKEIAYKNFRREAIKPYRQMRIPQPDFVLCCNNICNCMTKWYENIARMRNIPLIMIDIPYNNTVDVHDTNVAYVRAQFDSAIKQLEELTGKKFDEAKFEAACKHANRTAQNLLKVCDYLQYKPAPYSGFDLFNHMADIVTARAKPQAAEAFELLEKDLEKAIKEGTSTTPFPEKYRVMFEGIPCWPKLPNLFKPLKEHGVNVTAVVYAPAFGFVYNGLDEMARAYYKAPNSVCIEQGVDWREGICRDNKVDGVLVHYNRSCKPWSGYMAEMQRRFTKDLGV
;
A
#
# COMPACT_ATOMS: atom_id res chain seq x y z
N ASN A 1 1.81 3.32 -20.13
CA ASN A 1 1.93 2.59 -18.86
C ASN A 1 1.32 3.44 -17.74
N VAL A 2 0.61 2.79 -16.81
CA VAL A 2 0.07 3.44 -15.61
C VAL A 2 0.96 3.07 -14.42
N MET A 3 1.29 4.06 -13.60
CA MET A 3 2.03 3.90 -12.35
C MET A 3 1.15 4.36 -11.20
N TYR A 4 1.16 3.61 -10.12
CA TYR A 4 0.45 3.94 -8.88
C TYR A 4 1.47 4.36 -7.82
N PRO A 5 1.60 5.65 -7.51
CA PRO A 5 2.58 6.17 -6.55
C PRO A 5 2.46 5.55 -5.16
N GLU A 6 1.23 5.21 -4.74
CA GLU A 6 0.97 4.54 -3.47
C GLU A 6 1.62 3.15 -3.40
N ASN A 7 1.46 2.36 -4.46
CA ASN A 7 2.04 1.03 -4.53
C ASN A 7 3.56 1.08 -4.62
N GLN A 8 4.09 2.07 -5.34
CA GLN A 8 5.53 2.30 -5.38
C GLN A 8 6.06 2.63 -3.99
N ALA A 9 5.43 3.58 -3.29
CA ALA A 9 5.83 3.96 -1.94
C ALA A 9 5.70 2.79 -0.95
N ALA A 10 4.63 1.99 -1.04
CA ALA A 10 4.45 0.78 -0.25
C ALA A 10 5.57 -0.24 -0.50
N GLY A 11 5.94 -0.47 -1.76
CA GLY A 11 7.05 -1.36 -2.14
C GLY A 11 8.40 -0.90 -1.61
N ILE A 12 8.69 0.40 -1.70
CA ILE A 12 9.90 1.01 -1.13
C ILE A 12 9.92 0.83 0.40
N ALA A 13 8.79 1.07 1.06
CA ALA A 13 8.67 0.89 2.50
C ALA A 13 8.84 -0.58 2.92
N ALA A 14 8.22 -1.52 2.19
CA ALA A 14 8.34 -2.95 2.44
C ALA A 14 9.79 -3.45 2.32
N ASN A 15 10.57 -2.88 1.41
CA ASN A 15 12.01 -3.12 1.26
C ASN A 15 12.88 -2.46 2.35
N ARG A 16 12.25 -1.78 3.33
CA ARG A 16 12.90 -1.05 4.43
C ARG A 16 13.69 0.19 4.01
N ASP A 17 13.44 0.69 2.81
CA ASP A 17 14.07 1.91 2.28
C ASP A 17 13.23 3.17 2.55
N GLY A 18 12.05 3.01 3.17
CA GLY A 18 11.11 4.10 3.43
C GLY A 18 11.67 5.20 4.33
N GLU A 19 12.46 4.84 5.34
CA GLU A 19 13.02 5.81 6.29
C GLU A 19 13.98 6.79 5.61
N ILE A 20 14.93 6.30 4.82
CA ILE A 20 15.89 7.15 4.11
C ILE A 20 15.19 8.04 3.06
N MET A 21 14.17 7.50 2.40
CA MET A 21 13.38 8.27 1.43
C MET A 21 12.52 9.33 2.11
N CYS A 22 11.92 9.04 3.27
CA CYS A 22 11.20 10.03 4.06
C CYS A 22 12.13 11.16 4.51
N LYS A 23 13.35 10.83 4.96
CA LYS A 23 14.34 11.83 5.34
C LYS A 23 14.73 12.70 4.15
N ALA A 24 14.94 12.11 2.98
CA ALA A 24 15.21 12.87 1.76
C ALA A 24 14.08 13.84 1.40
N ALA A 25 12.82 13.45 1.65
CA ALA A 25 11.69 14.35 1.45
C ALA A 25 11.68 15.52 2.45
N GLU A 26 12.04 15.27 3.72
CA GLU A 26 12.19 16.31 4.74
C GLU A 26 13.27 17.33 4.34
N ASP A 27 14.40 16.86 3.82
CA ASP A 27 15.47 17.72 3.31
C ASP A 27 15.03 18.56 2.07
N LEU A 28 13.97 18.13 1.37
CA LEU A 28 13.31 18.87 0.29
C LEU A 28 12.19 19.81 0.80
N GLY A 29 11.95 19.88 2.11
CA GLY A 29 10.92 20.72 2.71
C GLY A 29 9.55 20.07 2.90
N PHE A 30 9.44 18.75 2.73
CA PHE A 30 8.22 17.98 3.02
C PHE A 30 8.28 17.41 4.44
N ASP A 31 7.63 18.08 5.37
CA ASP A 31 7.72 17.82 6.80
C ASP A 31 7.24 16.43 7.23
N ASN A 32 7.65 16.02 8.42
CA ASN A 32 7.42 14.68 8.98
C ASN A 32 5.96 14.40 9.38
N ASP A 33 5.09 15.40 9.40
CA ASP A 33 3.65 15.25 9.62
C ASP A 33 2.88 14.89 8.34
N ILE A 34 3.56 14.96 7.18
CA ILE A 34 3.00 14.52 5.89
C ILE A 34 3.03 12.99 5.81
N CYS A 35 2.03 12.42 5.15
CA CYS A 35 1.91 10.99 4.93
C CYS A 35 3.23 10.36 4.43
N GLY A 36 3.66 9.24 5.05
CA GLY A 36 4.89 8.54 4.67
C GLY A 36 4.91 8.09 3.21
N TYR A 37 3.78 7.67 2.64
CA TYR A 37 3.67 7.36 1.22
C TYR A 37 3.97 8.59 0.34
N ALA A 38 3.37 9.73 0.68
CA ALA A 38 3.61 10.97 -0.04
C ALA A 38 5.08 11.37 0.01
N ARG A 39 5.72 11.35 1.19
CA ARG A 39 7.14 11.68 1.34
C ARG A 39 8.03 10.78 0.50
N ILE A 40 7.86 9.46 0.56
CA ILE A 40 8.63 8.50 -0.24
C ILE A 40 8.49 8.80 -1.73
N SER A 41 7.27 9.01 -2.20
CA SER A 41 7.00 9.28 -3.62
C SER A 41 7.50 10.65 -4.09
N LEU A 42 7.42 11.67 -3.23
CA LEU A 42 7.94 13.01 -3.53
C LEU A 42 9.48 13.00 -3.62
N ALA A 43 10.17 12.33 -2.70
CA ALA A 43 11.60 12.12 -2.80
C ALA A 43 11.97 11.38 -4.10
N TYR A 44 11.20 10.34 -4.45
CA TYR A 44 11.37 9.62 -5.70
C TYR A 44 11.18 10.53 -6.93
N ALA A 45 10.13 11.36 -6.96
CA ALA A 45 9.87 12.31 -8.03
C ALA A 45 10.97 13.36 -8.16
N ALA A 46 11.62 13.73 -7.05
CA ALA A 46 12.78 14.60 -7.00
C ALA A 46 14.10 13.91 -7.42
N GLY A 47 14.06 12.67 -7.85
CA GLY A 47 15.26 11.96 -8.32
C GLY A 47 15.97 11.15 -7.24
N LYS A 48 15.49 11.15 -5.99
CA LYS A 48 16.13 10.41 -4.90
C LYS A 48 15.86 8.92 -5.00
N ARG A 49 16.89 8.11 -4.72
CA ARG A 49 16.85 6.64 -4.77
C ARG A 49 17.58 6.08 -3.57
N ALA A 50 16.94 5.16 -2.87
CA ALA A 50 17.65 4.33 -1.90
C ALA A 50 18.45 3.27 -2.66
N SER A 51 19.72 3.12 -2.35
CA SER A 51 20.61 2.13 -2.93
C SER A 51 21.44 1.41 -1.87
N ARG A 52 22.30 0.50 -2.27
CA ARG A 52 23.23 -0.15 -1.34
C ARG A 52 24.64 0.38 -1.58
N LYS A 53 25.33 0.68 -0.46
CA LYS A 53 26.69 1.18 -0.52
C LYS A 53 27.59 0.13 -1.16
N VAL A 54 28.31 0.53 -2.20
CA VAL A 54 29.30 -0.28 -2.89
C VAL A 54 30.66 0.37 -2.66
N ASP A 55 31.67 -0.48 -2.41
CA ASP A 55 33.05 -0.07 -2.42
C ASP A 55 33.46 0.19 -3.88
N LEU A 56 33.98 1.40 -4.13
CA LEU A 56 34.30 1.85 -5.49
C LEU A 56 35.56 1.22 -6.07
N GLU A 57 36.43 0.66 -5.20
CA GLU A 57 37.68 0.00 -5.63
C GLU A 57 37.46 -1.46 -5.94
N THR A 58 36.69 -2.14 -5.11
CA THR A 58 36.45 -3.59 -5.23
C THR A 58 35.19 -3.95 -5.99
N GLY A 59 34.21 -3.02 -6.09
CA GLY A 59 32.89 -3.29 -6.65
C GLY A 59 31.97 -4.12 -5.74
N GLU A 60 32.38 -4.39 -4.51
CA GLU A 60 31.62 -5.20 -3.56
C GLU A 60 30.71 -4.34 -2.66
N TYR A 61 29.65 -4.97 -2.11
CA TYR A 61 28.79 -4.31 -1.16
C TYR A 61 29.47 -4.09 0.19
N VAL A 62 29.41 -2.87 0.71
CA VAL A 62 29.88 -2.55 2.05
C VAL A 62 28.84 -3.01 3.08
N ILE A 63 29.13 -4.11 3.75
CA ILE A 63 28.18 -4.73 4.70
C ILE A 63 28.08 -3.92 5.99
N ASN A 64 26.86 -3.74 6.46
CA ASN A 64 26.59 -3.12 7.75
C ASN A 64 26.69 -4.17 8.87
N PRO A 65 27.70 -4.13 9.73
CA PRO A 65 27.90 -5.12 10.79
C PRO A 65 26.79 -5.09 11.86
N ASN A 66 26.04 -3.99 11.94
CA ASN A 66 24.92 -3.86 12.88
C ASN A 66 23.60 -4.37 12.31
N SER A 67 23.57 -4.75 11.04
CA SER A 67 22.40 -5.33 10.39
C SER A 67 22.31 -6.85 10.65
N GLY A 68 21.27 -7.47 10.18
CA GLY A 68 21.10 -8.92 10.28
C GLY A 68 20.32 -9.39 11.51
N LYS A 69 19.98 -10.68 11.49
CA LYS A 69 19.25 -11.34 12.57
C LYS A 69 20.20 -11.68 13.73
N PRO A 70 19.68 -11.84 14.97
CA PRO A 70 20.48 -12.39 16.05
C PRO A 70 21.02 -13.77 15.68
N LEU A 71 22.32 -13.99 15.93
CA LEU A 71 22.93 -15.31 15.79
C LEU A 71 22.35 -16.25 16.84
N LYS A 72 22.01 -17.46 16.44
CA LYS A 72 21.52 -18.51 17.35
C LYS A 72 22.51 -19.65 17.43
N ASP A 73 22.62 -20.25 18.60
CA ASP A 73 23.38 -21.48 18.82
C ASP A 73 22.63 -22.73 18.29
N GLU A 74 23.22 -23.89 18.45
CA GLU A 74 22.65 -25.18 18.02
C GLU A 74 21.32 -25.52 18.74
N ASN A 75 21.07 -24.93 19.90
CA ASN A 75 19.87 -25.09 20.69
C ASN A 75 18.80 -24.02 20.39
N GLY A 76 19.09 -23.09 19.46
CA GLY A 76 18.19 -22.00 19.08
C GLY A 76 18.23 -20.78 20.00
N ASN A 77 19.11 -20.73 21.00
CA ASN A 77 19.28 -19.61 21.89
C ASN A 77 20.06 -18.46 21.21
N VAL A 78 19.73 -17.23 21.57
CA VAL A 78 20.46 -16.05 21.07
C VAL A 78 21.85 -15.99 21.68
N VAL A 79 22.87 -15.95 20.84
CA VAL A 79 24.27 -15.79 21.26
C VAL A 79 24.50 -14.34 21.64
N ILE A 80 24.90 -14.10 22.89
CA ILE A 80 25.24 -12.77 23.40
C ILE A 80 26.75 -12.53 23.26
N ASP A 81 27.09 -11.34 22.84
CA ASP A 81 28.46 -10.88 22.79
C ASP A 81 28.93 -10.56 24.22
N PRO A 82 30.00 -11.23 24.73
CA PRO A 82 30.43 -11.06 26.10
C PRO A 82 31.02 -9.68 26.39
N GLU A 83 31.52 -8.97 25.38
CA GLU A 83 32.13 -7.65 25.55
C GLU A 83 31.09 -6.54 25.57
N THR A 84 30.04 -6.67 24.75
CA THR A 84 29.01 -5.62 24.58
C THR A 84 27.70 -5.92 25.30
N GLY A 85 27.48 -7.16 25.75
CA GLY A 85 26.22 -7.62 26.33
C GLY A 85 25.05 -7.64 25.33
N LYS A 86 25.31 -7.47 24.04
CA LYS A 86 24.28 -7.41 22.98
C LYS A 86 24.25 -8.71 22.17
N PRO A 87 23.08 -9.04 21.53
CA PRO A 87 23.01 -10.16 20.61
C PRO A 87 24.01 -10.02 19.46
N LYS A 88 24.87 -11.04 19.28
CA LYS A 88 25.71 -11.14 18.08
C LYS A 88 24.80 -11.22 16.84
N LYS A 89 25.27 -10.66 15.74
CA LYS A 89 24.56 -10.71 14.45
C LYS A 89 25.05 -11.88 13.64
N ASP A 90 24.12 -12.58 12.98
CA ASP A 90 24.43 -13.65 12.04
C ASP A 90 25.02 -13.04 10.75
N PRO A 91 26.30 -13.29 10.44
CA PRO A 91 26.98 -12.75 9.26
C PRO A 91 26.25 -13.07 7.94
N LYS A 92 25.60 -14.23 7.86
CA LYS A 92 24.87 -14.68 6.66
C LYS A 92 23.61 -13.86 6.37
N THR A 93 23.11 -13.15 7.38
CA THR A 93 21.89 -12.34 7.28
C THR A 93 22.17 -10.84 7.28
N MET A 94 23.44 -10.43 7.41
CA MET A 94 23.84 -9.02 7.35
C MET A 94 23.57 -8.44 5.96
N GLN A 95 23.18 -7.17 5.95
CA GLN A 95 22.83 -6.45 4.74
C GLN A 95 23.81 -5.31 4.49
N PRO A 96 24.01 -4.89 3.23
CA PRO A 96 24.76 -3.68 2.94
C PRO A 96 24.17 -2.44 3.60
N TYR A 97 25.00 -1.43 3.81
CA TYR A 97 24.49 -0.09 4.17
C TYR A 97 23.55 0.42 3.09
N THR A 98 22.44 1.00 3.51
CA THR A 98 21.57 1.76 2.63
C THR A 98 22.08 3.19 2.54
N VAL A 99 22.19 3.70 1.32
CA VAL A 99 22.60 5.08 1.01
C VAL A 99 21.56 5.73 0.13
N LEU A 100 21.57 7.06 0.09
CA LEU A 100 20.72 7.85 -0.77
C LEU A 100 21.54 8.30 -1.99
N ASP A 101 21.04 8.00 -3.18
CA ASP A 101 21.57 8.48 -4.45
C ASP A 101 20.61 9.47 -5.10
N ASP A 102 21.13 10.35 -5.92
CA ASP A 102 20.35 11.22 -6.80
C ASP A 102 20.65 10.88 -8.27
N ILE A 103 19.61 10.49 -9.01
CA ILE A 103 19.75 10.06 -10.40
C ILE A 103 20.18 11.24 -11.30
N TYR A 104 19.79 12.46 -10.97
CA TYR A 104 20.18 13.64 -11.77
C TYR A 104 21.64 13.99 -11.55
N GLU A 105 22.15 13.86 -10.32
CA GLU A 105 23.56 14.03 -10.02
C GLU A 105 24.41 12.97 -10.75
N ILE A 106 23.94 11.72 -10.79
CA ILE A 106 24.63 10.65 -11.52
C ILE A 106 24.61 10.92 -13.02
N GLU A 107 23.46 11.34 -13.57
CA GLU A 107 23.37 11.66 -15.00
C GLU A 107 24.16 12.91 -15.38
N ALA A 108 24.35 13.84 -14.45
CA ALA A 108 25.18 15.02 -14.63
C ALA A 108 26.70 14.77 -14.50
N LEU A 109 27.14 13.58 -14.08
CA LEU A 109 28.56 13.25 -14.03
C LEU A 109 29.21 13.38 -15.39
N PRO A 110 30.46 13.93 -15.47
CA PRO A 110 31.13 14.12 -16.73
C PRO A 110 31.43 12.81 -17.45
N GLU A 111 31.50 12.86 -18.76
CA GLU A 111 31.82 11.73 -19.64
C GLU A 111 33.00 12.12 -20.60
N THR A 112 33.93 12.93 -20.11
CA THR A 112 35.03 13.46 -20.91
C THR A 112 36.26 12.54 -20.96
N THR A 113 36.43 11.69 -19.95
CA THR A 113 37.52 10.72 -19.87
C THR A 113 36.97 9.27 -19.68
N GLU A 114 37.79 8.27 -20.06
CA GLU A 114 37.43 6.87 -19.88
C GLU A 114 37.11 6.53 -18.40
N LYS A 115 37.84 7.16 -17.46
CA LYS A 115 37.61 6.96 -16.02
C LYS A 115 36.26 7.54 -15.57
N GLU A 116 35.89 8.72 -16.06
CA GLU A 116 34.59 9.34 -15.75
C GLU A 116 33.45 8.53 -16.33
N ILE A 117 33.57 8.07 -17.57
CA ILE A 117 32.58 7.18 -18.21
C ILE A 117 32.44 5.89 -17.42
N ALA A 118 33.54 5.25 -17.05
CA ALA A 118 33.54 4.03 -16.26
C ALA A 118 32.88 4.26 -14.89
N TYR A 119 33.20 5.36 -14.20
CA TYR A 119 32.60 5.71 -12.92
C TYR A 119 31.10 5.96 -13.03
N LYS A 120 30.65 6.72 -14.01
CA LYS A 120 29.23 7.00 -14.26
C LYS A 120 28.46 5.70 -14.55
N ASN A 121 29.01 4.84 -15.41
CA ASN A 121 28.41 3.56 -15.71
C ASN A 121 28.35 2.64 -14.46
N PHE A 122 29.39 2.64 -13.67
CA PHE A 122 29.40 1.92 -12.39
C PHE A 122 28.29 2.41 -11.45
N ARG A 123 28.10 3.72 -11.29
CA ARG A 123 27.05 4.29 -10.47
C ARG A 123 25.66 3.92 -11.00
N ARG A 124 25.46 3.97 -12.31
CA ARG A 124 24.22 3.53 -12.97
C ARG A 124 23.95 2.05 -12.70
N GLU A 125 24.94 1.18 -12.82
CA GLU A 125 24.80 -0.27 -12.55
C GLU A 125 24.56 -0.55 -11.06
N ALA A 126 25.19 0.16 -10.15
CA ALA A 126 24.98 0.02 -8.71
C ALA A 126 23.54 0.33 -8.26
N ILE A 127 22.86 1.22 -9.00
CA ILE A 127 21.44 1.58 -8.73
C ILE A 127 20.47 0.68 -9.53
N LYS A 128 20.90 0.10 -10.65
CA LYS A 128 20.10 -0.66 -11.61
C LYS A 128 19.38 -1.92 -11.03
N PRO A 129 19.92 -2.66 -10.03
CA PRO A 129 19.20 -3.76 -9.38
C PRO A 129 17.92 -3.29 -8.70
N TYR A 130 17.79 -2.00 -8.42
CA TYR A 130 16.58 -1.44 -7.85
C TYR A 130 15.51 -1.26 -8.93
N ARG A 131 14.41 -1.97 -8.78
CA ARG A 131 13.22 -1.82 -9.64
C ARG A 131 12.77 -0.37 -9.77
N GLN A 132 13.11 0.47 -8.79
CA GLN A 132 12.84 1.90 -8.76
C GLN A 132 13.44 2.67 -9.94
N MET A 133 14.60 2.26 -10.46
CA MET A 133 15.25 2.93 -11.59
C MET A 133 14.57 2.68 -12.94
N ARG A 134 13.72 1.66 -13.01
CA ARG A 134 13.04 1.28 -14.26
C ARG A 134 11.66 1.92 -14.42
N ILE A 135 11.22 2.71 -13.45
CA ILE A 135 9.92 3.36 -13.51
C ILE A 135 10.11 4.66 -14.32
N PRO A 136 9.46 4.79 -15.48
CA PRO A 136 9.56 5.98 -16.29
C PRO A 136 8.98 7.18 -15.54
N GLN A 137 9.46 8.36 -15.88
CA GLN A 137 8.85 9.61 -15.40
C GLN A 137 7.45 9.75 -16.03
N PRO A 138 6.48 10.26 -15.28
CA PRO A 138 5.13 10.42 -15.80
C PRO A 138 5.05 11.55 -16.85
N ASP A 139 4.22 11.36 -17.87
CA ASP A 139 3.89 12.40 -18.87
C ASP A 139 2.79 13.33 -18.35
N PHE A 140 1.94 12.85 -17.46
CA PHE A 140 0.90 13.59 -16.75
C PHE A 140 0.50 12.85 -15.47
N VAL A 141 -0.25 13.52 -14.61
CA VAL A 141 -0.76 12.98 -13.36
C VAL A 141 -2.28 12.97 -13.41
N LEU A 142 -2.90 11.84 -13.04
CA LEU A 142 -4.33 11.70 -12.83
C LEU A 142 -4.59 11.41 -11.36
N CYS A 143 -5.39 12.23 -10.71
CA CYS A 143 -5.70 12.11 -9.28
C CYS A 143 -7.18 12.33 -9.00
N CYS A 144 -7.70 11.70 -7.96
CA CYS A 144 -8.97 12.07 -7.33
C CYS A 144 -8.75 12.36 -5.84
N ASN A 145 -9.66 13.11 -5.24
CA ASN A 145 -9.54 13.54 -3.84
C ASN A 145 -10.33 12.70 -2.83
N ASN A 146 -11.03 11.66 -3.28
CA ASN A 146 -11.96 10.89 -2.45
C ASN A 146 -11.29 10.05 -1.35
N ILE A 147 -9.99 9.75 -1.46
CA ILE A 147 -9.29 8.97 -0.44
C ILE A 147 -8.78 9.87 0.68
N CYS A 148 -8.07 10.95 0.32
CA CYS A 148 -7.60 11.93 1.28
C CYS A 148 -7.10 13.22 0.61
N ASN A 149 -7.20 14.34 1.31
CA ASN A 149 -6.67 15.63 0.86
C ASN A 149 -5.12 15.68 0.81
N CYS A 150 -4.43 14.82 1.55
CA CYS A 150 -2.99 14.67 1.42
C CYS A 150 -2.61 14.17 0.02
N MET A 151 -3.37 13.23 -0.55
CA MET A 151 -3.15 12.71 -1.90
C MET A 151 -3.25 13.83 -2.95
N THR A 152 -4.22 14.73 -2.84
CA THR A 152 -4.37 15.88 -3.72
C THR A 152 -3.09 16.71 -3.78
N LYS A 153 -2.54 17.08 -2.62
CA LYS A 153 -1.32 17.87 -2.53
C LYS A 153 -0.06 17.09 -2.94
N TRP A 154 -0.04 15.81 -2.67
CA TRP A 154 1.04 14.92 -3.12
C TRP A 154 1.14 14.89 -4.65
N TYR A 155 0.04 14.61 -5.33
CA TYR A 155 -0.01 14.53 -6.79
C TYR A 155 0.22 15.88 -7.45
N GLU A 156 -0.34 16.96 -6.88
CA GLU A 156 -0.06 18.34 -7.33
C GLU A 156 1.43 18.66 -7.27
N ASN A 157 2.11 18.30 -6.18
CA ASN A 157 3.55 18.53 -6.05
C ASN A 157 4.37 17.70 -7.07
N ILE A 158 3.98 16.45 -7.35
CA ILE A 158 4.63 15.68 -8.43
C ILE A 158 4.49 16.41 -9.76
N ALA A 159 3.28 16.86 -10.11
CA ALA A 159 3.01 17.57 -11.35
C ALA A 159 3.86 18.86 -11.45
N ARG A 160 3.92 19.64 -10.37
CA ARG A 160 4.74 20.86 -10.29
C ARG A 160 6.24 20.59 -10.43
N MET A 161 6.76 19.64 -9.67
CA MET A 161 8.19 19.28 -9.69
C MET A 161 8.64 18.80 -11.06
N ARG A 162 7.74 18.17 -11.82
CA ARG A 162 8.01 17.64 -13.16
C ARG A 162 7.57 18.55 -14.29
N ASN A 163 6.89 19.64 -13.97
CA ASN A 163 6.27 20.56 -14.93
C ASN A 163 5.39 19.83 -15.96
N ILE A 164 4.49 18.98 -15.47
CA ILE A 164 3.59 18.15 -16.29
C ILE A 164 2.13 18.42 -15.94
N PRO A 165 1.18 18.12 -16.84
CA PRO A 165 -0.25 18.29 -16.59
C PRO A 165 -0.75 17.50 -15.40
N LEU A 166 -1.70 18.08 -14.65
CA LEU A 166 -2.47 17.42 -13.60
C LEU A 166 -3.95 17.39 -14.00
N ILE A 167 -4.50 16.20 -14.11
CA ILE A 167 -5.94 15.97 -14.23
C ILE A 167 -6.48 15.64 -12.85
N MET A 168 -7.37 16.49 -12.33
CA MET A 168 -8.00 16.29 -11.03
C MET A 168 -9.46 15.90 -11.20
N ILE A 169 -9.88 14.83 -10.52
CA ILE A 169 -11.27 14.43 -10.38
C ILE A 169 -11.71 14.77 -8.97
N ASP A 170 -12.60 15.74 -8.85
CA ASP A 170 -13.15 16.16 -7.57
C ASP A 170 -14.36 15.30 -7.20
N ILE A 171 -14.25 14.60 -6.08
CA ILE A 171 -15.30 13.76 -5.50
C ILE A 171 -15.58 14.33 -4.09
N PRO A 172 -16.65 15.12 -3.92
CA PRO A 172 -16.95 15.74 -2.64
C PRO A 172 -17.20 14.72 -1.53
N TYR A 173 -16.93 15.14 -0.29
CA TYR A 173 -17.24 14.34 0.88
C TYR A 173 -18.75 14.12 1.00
N ASN A 174 -19.17 12.87 1.20
CA ASN A 174 -20.55 12.51 1.41
C ASN A 174 -20.92 12.67 2.90
N ASN A 175 -21.62 13.74 3.24
CA ASN A 175 -22.06 14.05 4.59
C ASN A 175 -23.42 13.44 4.95
N THR A 176 -24.00 12.66 4.06
CA THR A 176 -25.27 11.95 4.26
C THR A 176 -25.06 10.44 4.03
N VAL A 177 -25.99 9.62 4.53
CA VAL A 177 -25.95 8.17 4.27
C VAL A 177 -26.28 7.88 2.80
N ASP A 178 -27.17 8.65 2.21
CA ASP A 178 -27.62 8.48 0.83
C ASP A 178 -26.73 9.24 -0.15
N VAL A 179 -26.62 8.69 -1.36
CA VAL A 179 -25.97 9.36 -2.50
C VAL A 179 -27.04 9.89 -3.42
N HIS A 180 -27.19 11.23 -3.45
CA HIS A 180 -28.17 11.91 -4.30
C HIS A 180 -27.73 11.93 -5.77
N ASP A 181 -28.67 11.94 -6.69
CA ASP A 181 -28.39 11.95 -8.14
C ASP A 181 -27.64 13.21 -8.59
N THR A 182 -27.84 14.34 -7.90
CA THR A 182 -27.04 15.57 -8.13
C THR A 182 -25.57 15.38 -7.85
N ASN A 183 -25.23 14.57 -6.82
CA ASN A 183 -23.85 14.25 -6.48
C ASN A 183 -23.23 13.33 -7.56
N VAL A 184 -24.01 12.37 -8.03
CA VAL A 184 -23.59 11.47 -9.12
C VAL A 184 -23.34 12.28 -10.38
N ALA A 185 -24.26 13.18 -10.75
CA ALA A 185 -24.12 14.05 -11.93
C ALA A 185 -22.88 14.94 -11.84
N TYR A 186 -22.57 15.47 -10.65
CA TYR A 186 -21.35 16.27 -10.44
C TYR A 186 -20.09 15.44 -10.70
N VAL A 187 -19.96 14.26 -10.08
CA VAL A 187 -18.79 13.39 -10.26
C VAL A 187 -18.71 12.88 -11.69
N ARG A 188 -19.84 12.58 -12.32
CA ARG A 188 -19.91 12.20 -13.72
C ARG A 188 -19.32 13.28 -14.64
N ALA A 189 -19.66 14.54 -14.42
CA ALA A 189 -19.08 15.66 -15.16
C ALA A 189 -17.56 15.77 -14.98
N GLN A 190 -17.03 15.42 -13.78
CA GLN A 190 -15.58 15.34 -13.56
C GLN A 190 -14.95 14.22 -14.38
N PHE A 191 -15.58 13.05 -14.48
CA PHE A 191 -15.11 11.97 -15.34
C PHE A 191 -15.11 12.35 -16.81
N ASP A 192 -16.18 12.98 -17.29
CA ASP A 192 -16.27 13.45 -18.68
C ASP A 192 -15.17 14.47 -19.02
N SER A 193 -14.91 15.40 -18.09
CA SER A 193 -13.81 16.36 -18.20
C SER A 193 -12.44 15.67 -18.22
N ALA A 194 -12.23 14.68 -17.34
CA ALA A 194 -10.98 13.91 -17.30
C ALA A 194 -10.76 13.11 -18.58
N ILE A 195 -11.79 12.47 -19.12
CA ILE A 195 -11.74 11.75 -20.40
C ILE A 195 -11.32 12.70 -21.52
N LYS A 196 -11.94 13.87 -21.63
CA LYS A 196 -11.57 14.87 -22.63
C LYS A 196 -10.11 15.29 -22.54
N GLN A 197 -9.62 15.58 -21.33
CA GLN A 197 -8.23 15.95 -21.11
C GLN A 197 -7.28 14.79 -21.46
N LEU A 198 -7.63 13.55 -21.14
CA LEU A 198 -6.85 12.37 -21.51
C LEU A 198 -6.82 12.16 -23.03
N GLU A 199 -7.90 12.40 -23.73
CA GLU A 199 -7.94 12.36 -25.21
C GLU A 199 -7.01 13.42 -25.81
N GLU A 200 -7.03 14.65 -25.29
CA GLU A 200 -6.16 15.74 -25.75
C GLU A 200 -4.67 15.42 -25.50
N LEU A 201 -4.33 14.91 -24.31
CA LEU A 201 -2.94 14.60 -23.96
C LEU A 201 -2.38 13.37 -24.67
N THR A 202 -3.20 12.37 -24.93
CA THR A 202 -2.74 11.08 -25.50
C THR A 202 -2.96 10.97 -27.00
N GLY A 203 -3.79 11.81 -27.58
CA GLY A 203 -4.25 11.69 -28.96
C GLY A 203 -5.14 10.49 -29.24
N LYS A 204 -5.63 9.80 -28.20
CA LYS A 204 -6.46 8.59 -28.29
C LYS A 204 -7.87 8.90 -27.87
N LYS A 205 -8.84 8.41 -28.62
CA LYS A 205 -10.25 8.53 -28.26
C LYS A 205 -10.64 7.51 -27.19
N PHE A 206 -11.55 7.92 -26.31
CA PHE A 206 -12.18 7.01 -25.34
C PHE A 206 -12.92 5.92 -26.09
N ASP A 207 -12.74 4.68 -25.65
CA ASP A 207 -13.30 3.48 -26.27
C ASP A 207 -14.27 2.85 -25.27
N GLU A 208 -15.55 3.06 -25.50
CA GLU A 208 -16.64 2.59 -24.64
C GLU A 208 -16.61 1.07 -24.48
N ALA A 209 -16.39 0.31 -25.57
CA ALA A 209 -16.36 -1.14 -25.50
C ALA A 209 -15.20 -1.67 -24.65
N LYS A 210 -14.04 -1.03 -24.72
CA LYS A 210 -12.90 -1.37 -23.84
C LYS A 210 -13.18 -1.00 -22.40
N PHE A 211 -13.85 0.12 -22.16
CA PHE A 211 -14.23 0.53 -20.82
C PHE A 211 -15.22 -0.45 -20.19
N GLU A 212 -16.27 -0.87 -20.94
CA GLU A 212 -17.19 -1.90 -20.48
C GLU A 212 -16.50 -3.23 -20.17
N ALA A 213 -15.58 -3.66 -21.04
CA ALA A 213 -14.77 -4.86 -20.78
C ALA A 213 -13.92 -4.72 -19.51
N ALA A 214 -13.33 -3.54 -19.30
CA ALA A 214 -12.56 -3.24 -18.08
C ALA A 214 -13.46 -3.25 -16.82
N CYS A 215 -14.68 -2.73 -16.90
CA CYS A 215 -15.66 -2.79 -15.80
C CYS A 215 -16.01 -4.25 -15.45
N LYS A 216 -16.23 -5.12 -16.44
CA LYS A 216 -16.51 -6.55 -16.21
C LYS A 216 -15.37 -7.24 -15.47
N HIS A 217 -14.12 -7.00 -15.87
CA HIS A 217 -12.96 -7.55 -15.17
C HIS A 217 -12.80 -6.97 -13.76
N ALA A 218 -12.99 -5.64 -13.61
CA ALA A 218 -12.91 -4.97 -12.32
C ALA A 218 -13.96 -5.50 -11.34
N ASN A 219 -15.19 -5.72 -11.78
CA ASN A 219 -16.27 -6.24 -10.96
C ASN A 219 -16.01 -7.69 -10.56
N ARG A 220 -15.56 -8.54 -11.47
CA ARG A 220 -15.18 -9.93 -11.18
C ARG A 220 -14.07 -9.96 -10.12
N THR A 221 -13.04 -9.12 -10.26
CA THR A 221 -11.95 -9.02 -9.29
C THR A 221 -12.47 -8.57 -7.91
N ALA A 222 -13.33 -7.55 -7.87
CA ALA A 222 -13.89 -7.02 -6.63
C ALA A 222 -14.79 -8.07 -5.92
N GLN A 223 -15.64 -8.75 -6.66
CA GLN A 223 -16.52 -9.81 -6.13
C GLN A 223 -15.72 -10.98 -5.56
N ASN A 224 -14.68 -11.42 -6.27
CA ASN A 224 -13.82 -12.50 -5.81
C ASN A 224 -13.00 -12.09 -4.57
N LEU A 225 -12.53 -10.83 -4.50
CA LEU A 225 -11.91 -10.30 -3.29
C LEU A 225 -12.85 -10.37 -2.08
N LEU A 226 -14.11 -9.92 -2.24
CA LEU A 226 -15.09 -9.96 -1.15
C LEU A 226 -15.36 -11.39 -0.69
N LYS A 227 -15.54 -12.34 -1.63
CA LYS A 227 -15.65 -13.77 -1.28
C LYS A 227 -14.45 -14.26 -0.49
N VAL A 228 -13.23 -13.92 -0.90
CA VAL A 228 -12.03 -14.28 -0.15
C VAL A 228 -12.07 -13.68 1.26
N CYS A 229 -12.52 -12.45 1.44
CA CYS A 229 -12.70 -11.85 2.76
C CYS A 229 -13.71 -12.64 3.62
N ASP A 230 -14.78 -13.17 3.03
CA ASP A 230 -15.80 -13.94 3.75
C ASP A 230 -15.25 -15.23 4.38
N TYR A 231 -14.17 -15.80 3.86
CA TYR A 231 -13.51 -16.96 4.47
C TYR A 231 -12.90 -16.65 5.85
N LEU A 232 -12.68 -15.39 6.20
CA LEU A 232 -12.27 -15.01 7.55
C LEU A 232 -13.34 -15.23 8.61
N GLN A 233 -14.62 -15.43 8.22
CA GLN A 233 -15.75 -15.72 9.12
C GLN A 233 -15.74 -17.15 9.66
N TYR A 234 -15.03 -18.09 9.02
CA TYR A 234 -14.90 -19.46 9.49
C TYR A 234 -14.16 -19.51 10.84
N LYS A 235 -14.46 -20.55 11.65
CA LYS A 235 -13.83 -20.75 12.94
C LYS A 235 -13.34 -22.21 13.08
N PRO A 236 -12.01 -22.46 13.08
CA PRO A 236 -10.94 -21.47 12.89
C PRO A 236 -10.93 -20.89 11.46
N ALA A 237 -10.39 -19.69 11.30
CA ALA A 237 -10.25 -19.11 9.98
C ALA A 237 -9.13 -19.84 9.20
N PRO A 238 -9.32 -20.13 7.89
CA PRO A 238 -8.33 -20.86 7.08
C PRO A 238 -7.06 -20.03 6.82
N TYR A 239 -7.10 -18.74 7.07
CA TYR A 239 -5.98 -17.81 6.90
C TYR A 239 -6.14 -16.58 7.79
N SER A 240 -5.16 -15.67 7.78
CA SER A 240 -5.18 -14.40 8.51
C SER A 240 -5.45 -13.23 7.58
N GLY A 241 -6.11 -12.19 8.05
CA GLY A 241 -6.27 -10.92 7.34
C GLY A 241 -4.94 -10.27 6.95
N PHE A 242 -3.83 -10.59 7.62
CA PHE A 242 -2.50 -10.16 7.22
C PHE A 242 -2.00 -10.86 5.95
N ASP A 243 -2.42 -12.10 5.69
CA ASP A 243 -2.08 -12.80 4.45
C ASP A 243 -2.78 -12.13 3.26
N LEU A 244 -4.00 -11.63 3.46
CA LEU A 244 -4.77 -10.90 2.45
C LEU A 244 -4.05 -9.62 1.97
N PHE A 245 -3.27 -8.98 2.83
CA PHE A 245 -2.51 -7.78 2.43
C PHE A 245 -1.47 -8.05 1.34
N ASN A 246 -1.01 -9.30 1.18
CA ASN A 246 -0.10 -9.69 0.10
C ASN A 246 -0.78 -9.59 -1.28
N HIS A 247 -2.11 -9.65 -1.34
CA HIS A 247 -2.91 -9.58 -2.57
C HIS A 247 -3.40 -8.16 -2.89
N MET A 248 -3.01 -7.14 -2.11
CA MET A 248 -3.46 -5.76 -2.35
C MET A 248 -3.01 -5.21 -3.70
N ALA A 249 -1.85 -5.65 -4.22
CA ALA A 249 -1.38 -5.22 -5.53
C ALA A 249 -2.34 -5.67 -6.65
N ASP A 250 -2.94 -6.85 -6.54
CA ASP A 250 -3.86 -7.41 -7.54
C ASP A 250 -5.12 -6.55 -7.67
N ILE A 251 -5.72 -6.15 -6.55
CA ILE A 251 -6.93 -5.32 -6.57
C ILE A 251 -6.64 -3.84 -6.87
N VAL A 252 -5.49 -3.31 -6.47
CA VAL A 252 -5.17 -1.89 -6.66
C VAL A 252 -4.60 -1.61 -8.04
N THR A 253 -3.65 -2.42 -8.53
CA THR A 253 -2.92 -2.13 -9.78
C THR A 253 -3.37 -2.93 -10.98
N ALA A 254 -4.04 -4.07 -10.76
CA ALA A 254 -4.44 -4.99 -11.83
C ALA A 254 -5.95 -5.22 -11.90
N ARG A 255 -6.75 -4.46 -11.16
CA ARG A 255 -8.20 -4.63 -10.99
C ARG A 255 -8.97 -4.90 -12.28
N ALA A 256 -8.68 -4.17 -13.36
CA ALA A 256 -9.36 -4.29 -14.65
C ALA A 256 -8.73 -5.33 -15.58
N LYS A 257 -7.86 -6.20 -15.07
CA LYS A 257 -7.21 -7.26 -15.83
C LYS A 257 -7.78 -8.62 -15.43
N PRO A 258 -7.98 -9.56 -16.38
CA PRO A 258 -8.52 -10.88 -16.07
C PRO A 258 -7.66 -11.65 -15.06
N GLN A 259 -6.33 -11.48 -15.10
CA GLN A 259 -5.39 -12.17 -14.22
C GLN A 259 -5.61 -11.85 -12.73
N ALA A 260 -6.06 -10.64 -12.40
CA ALA A 260 -6.36 -10.28 -11.01
C ALA A 260 -7.56 -11.07 -10.47
N ALA A 261 -8.61 -11.21 -11.27
CA ALA A 261 -9.77 -12.03 -10.91
C ALA A 261 -9.39 -13.51 -10.75
N GLU A 262 -8.59 -14.04 -11.68
CA GLU A 262 -8.09 -15.42 -11.66
C GLU A 262 -7.24 -15.71 -10.43
N ALA A 263 -6.41 -14.75 -9.99
CA ALA A 263 -5.61 -14.88 -8.76
C ALA A 263 -6.50 -15.07 -7.53
N PHE A 264 -7.57 -14.29 -7.38
CA PHE A 264 -8.51 -14.44 -6.28
C PHE A 264 -9.34 -15.73 -6.39
N GLU A 265 -9.67 -16.22 -7.59
CA GLU A 265 -10.35 -17.52 -7.79
C GLU A 265 -9.45 -18.70 -7.41
N LEU A 266 -8.15 -18.61 -7.66
CA LEU A 266 -7.20 -19.62 -7.21
C LEU A 266 -7.08 -19.60 -5.68
N LEU A 267 -6.99 -18.41 -5.08
CA LEU A 267 -6.97 -18.26 -3.64
C LEU A 267 -8.26 -18.81 -2.98
N GLU A 268 -9.43 -18.55 -3.57
CA GLU A 268 -10.71 -19.11 -3.09
C GLU A 268 -10.65 -20.65 -3.05
N LYS A 269 -10.16 -21.30 -4.13
CA LYS A 269 -10.01 -22.77 -4.19
C LYS A 269 -9.06 -23.30 -3.13
N ASP A 270 -7.94 -22.60 -2.90
CA ASP A 270 -6.99 -22.99 -1.84
C ASP A 270 -7.62 -22.88 -0.45
N LEU A 271 -8.42 -21.83 -0.20
CA LEU A 271 -9.14 -21.65 1.06
C LEU A 271 -10.23 -22.71 1.25
N GLU A 272 -11.00 -23.04 0.21
CA GLU A 272 -11.96 -24.15 0.25
C GLU A 272 -11.30 -25.48 0.60
N LYS A 273 -10.14 -25.74 0.00
CA LYS A 273 -9.34 -26.93 0.30
C LYS A 273 -8.87 -26.92 1.74
N ALA A 274 -8.33 -25.79 2.22
CA ALA A 274 -7.89 -25.65 3.61
C ALA A 274 -9.02 -25.93 4.62
N ILE A 275 -10.24 -25.47 4.34
CA ILE A 275 -11.41 -25.76 5.18
C ILE A 275 -11.73 -27.26 5.18
N LYS A 276 -11.77 -27.91 4.02
CA LYS A 276 -12.05 -29.36 3.90
C LYS A 276 -11.01 -30.21 4.60
N GLU A 277 -9.76 -29.79 4.60
CA GLU A 277 -8.63 -30.49 5.23
C GLU A 277 -8.41 -30.10 6.69
N GLY A 278 -9.14 -29.10 7.20
CA GLY A 278 -8.97 -28.57 8.56
C GLY A 278 -7.62 -27.88 8.77
N THR A 279 -7.03 -27.33 7.69
CA THR A 279 -5.73 -26.63 7.72
C THR A 279 -5.91 -25.12 7.72
N SER A 280 -4.86 -24.40 8.13
CA SER A 280 -4.83 -22.94 8.12
C SER A 280 -3.41 -22.43 7.88
N THR A 281 -3.26 -21.25 7.28
CA THR A 281 -1.99 -20.53 7.24
C THR A 281 -1.52 -20.04 8.61
N THR A 282 -2.44 -20.07 9.60
CA THR A 282 -2.14 -19.75 11.00
C THR A 282 -1.86 -21.04 11.77
N PRO A 283 -0.58 -21.43 12.01
CA PRO A 283 -0.22 -22.72 12.60
C PRO A 283 -0.37 -22.76 14.12
N PHE A 284 -1.25 -21.95 14.70
CA PHE A 284 -1.49 -21.84 16.14
C PHE A 284 -2.99 -21.95 16.42
N PRO A 285 -3.39 -22.39 17.62
CA PRO A 285 -4.79 -22.40 18.00
C PRO A 285 -5.36 -20.98 18.01
N GLU A 286 -6.43 -20.74 17.24
CA GLU A 286 -7.16 -19.49 17.25
C GLU A 286 -7.94 -19.37 18.58
N LYS A 287 -7.38 -18.58 19.52
CA LYS A 287 -7.99 -18.30 20.82
C LYS A 287 -8.84 -17.04 20.79
N TYR A 288 -8.31 -15.99 20.13
CA TYR A 288 -8.92 -14.68 20.01
C TYR A 288 -8.95 -14.24 18.56
N ARG A 289 -10.02 -13.59 18.19
CA ARG A 289 -10.29 -13.04 16.87
C ARG A 289 -10.29 -11.53 16.94
N VAL A 290 -9.55 -10.86 16.10
CA VAL A 290 -9.49 -9.40 16.14
C VAL A 290 -9.68 -8.79 14.75
N MET A 291 -10.29 -7.61 14.75
CA MET A 291 -10.27 -6.73 13.58
C MET A 291 -9.00 -5.90 13.59
N PHE A 292 -8.32 -5.83 12.44
CA PHE A 292 -7.24 -4.86 12.23
C PHE A 292 -7.81 -3.64 11.48
N GLU A 293 -7.89 -2.53 12.19
CA GLU A 293 -8.31 -1.23 11.67
C GLU A 293 -7.08 -0.41 11.29
N GLY A 294 -6.98 -0.03 10.03
CA GLY A 294 -5.91 0.81 9.53
C GLY A 294 -5.15 0.22 8.34
N ILE A 295 -4.23 1.01 7.83
CA ILE A 295 -3.33 0.62 6.75
C ILE A 295 -2.18 -0.22 7.31
N PRO A 296 -1.77 -1.31 6.63
CA PRO A 296 -0.63 -2.11 7.07
C PRO A 296 0.66 -1.30 7.23
N CYS A 297 1.40 -1.53 8.31
CA CYS A 297 2.77 -1.03 8.46
C CYS A 297 3.73 -1.96 7.70
N TRP A 298 3.84 -1.76 6.38
CA TRP A 298 4.53 -2.66 5.45
C TRP A 298 5.91 -3.14 5.92
N PRO A 299 6.84 -2.26 6.38
CA PRO A 299 8.16 -2.72 6.79
C PRO A 299 8.17 -3.49 8.11
N LYS A 300 7.07 -3.47 8.87
CA LYS A 300 6.96 -4.02 10.23
C LYS A 300 5.86 -5.09 10.38
N LEU A 301 5.22 -5.51 9.29
CA LEU A 301 4.18 -6.57 9.34
C LEU A 301 4.62 -7.80 10.15
N PRO A 302 5.81 -8.38 9.93
CA PRO A 302 6.26 -9.52 10.73
C PRO A 302 6.38 -9.22 12.22
N ASN A 303 6.72 -7.98 12.58
CA ASN A 303 6.85 -7.56 13.97
C ASN A 303 5.50 -7.42 14.68
N LEU A 304 4.44 -7.06 13.94
CA LEU A 304 3.07 -7.04 14.45
C LEU A 304 2.50 -8.46 14.56
N PHE A 305 2.71 -9.26 13.53
CA PHE A 305 2.08 -10.58 13.43
C PHE A 305 2.65 -11.61 14.41
N LYS A 306 3.97 -11.59 14.66
CA LYS A 306 4.62 -12.56 15.52
C LYS A 306 4.09 -12.57 16.96
N PRO A 307 3.98 -11.43 17.67
CA PRO A 307 3.42 -11.41 19.01
C PRO A 307 1.96 -11.89 19.06
N LEU A 308 1.16 -11.54 18.07
CA LEU A 308 -0.23 -11.99 17.97
C LEU A 308 -0.32 -13.52 17.90
N LYS A 309 0.50 -14.14 17.03
CA LYS A 309 0.61 -15.60 16.92
C LYS A 309 0.96 -16.27 18.25
N GLU A 310 1.97 -15.74 18.93
CA GLU A 310 2.47 -16.27 20.20
C GLU A 310 1.37 -16.31 21.29
N HIS A 311 0.39 -15.42 21.20
CA HIS A 311 -0.75 -15.36 22.11
C HIS A 311 -2.04 -16.02 21.59
N GLY A 312 -2.01 -16.61 20.40
CA GLY A 312 -3.18 -17.23 19.77
C GLY A 312 -4.21 -16.22 19.26
N VAL A 313 -3.75 -15.00 18.94
CA VAL A 313 -4.61 -13.94 18.37
C VAL A 313 -4.52 -13.97 16.85
N ASN A 314 -5.66 -14.22 16.19
CA ASN A 314 -5.79 -14.18 14.74
C ASN A 314 -6.48 -12.88 14.28
N VAL A 315 -5.96 -12.27 13.23
CA VAL A 315 -6.63 -11.15 12.55
C VAL A 315 -7.64 -11.74 11.59
N THR A 316 -8.90 -11.78 11.98
CA THR A 316 -9.99 -12.39 11.21
C THR A 316 -10.92 -11.36 10.58
N ALA A 317 -10.65 -10.09 10.77
CA ALA A 317 -11.35 -8.98 10.13
C ALA A 317 -10.38 -7.88 9.77
N VAL A 318 -10.56 -7.29 8.61
CA VAL A 318 -9.77 -6.17 8.10
C VAL A 318 -10.69 -5.18 7.41
N VAL A 319 -10.34 -3.90 7.47
CA VAL A 319 -11.09 -2.82 6.82
C VAL A 319 -10.46 -2.45 5.48
N TYR A 320 -9.15 -2.48 5.40
CA TYR A 320 -8.41 -1.95 4.25
C TYR A 320 -8.71 -2.70 2.94
N ALA A 321 -8.69 -4.03 2.94
CA ALA A 321 -8.89 -4.82 1.73
C ALA A 321 -10.34 -4.76 1.19
N PRO A 322 -11.40 -5.02 1.98
CA PRO A 322 -12.77 -4.98 1.48
C PRO A 322 -13.22 -3.56 1.05
N ALA A 323 -12.54 -2.50 1.49
CA ALA A 323 -12.78 -1.15 0.99
C ALA A 323 -12.60 -1.01 -0.53
N PHE A 324 -11.86 -1.90 -1.17
CA PHE A 324 -11.68 -1.95 -2.62
C PHE A 324 -12.70 -2.86 -3.34
N GLY A 325 -13.61 -3.50 -2.61
CA GLY A 325 -14.59 -4.46 -3.13
C GLY A 325 -15.82 -3.83 -3.78
N PHE A 326 -15.75 -2.63 -4.33
CA PHE A 326 -16.88 -1.97 -4.98
C PHE A 326 -17.02 -2.35 -6.46
N VAL A 327 -18.27 -2.42 -6.94
CA VAL A 327 -18.64 -2.79 -8.30
C VAL A 327 -19.39 -1.64 -8.99
N TYR A 328 -19.32 -1.61 -10.32
CA TYR A 328 -19.99 -0.60 -11.13
C TYR A 328 -20.09 -1.03 -12.59
N ASN A 329 -21.19 -0.63 -13.26
CA ASN A 329 -21.40 -0.82 -14.69
C ASN A 329 -21.61 0.57 -15.32
N GLY A 330 -20.55 1.09 -15.94
CA GLY A 330 -20.58 2.44 -16.51
C GLY A 330 -20.16 3.55 -15.54
N LEU A 331 -20.04 4.76 -16.08
CA LEU A 331 -19.49 5.92 -15.37
C LEU A 331 -20.38 6.45 -14.25
N ASP A 332 -21.72 6.36 -14.38
CA ASP A 332 -22.63 6.84 -13.36
C ASP A 332 -22.61 5.97 -12.09
N GLU A 333 -22.59 4.62 -12.29
CA GLU A 333 -22.44 3.71 -11.16
C GLU A 333 -21.04 3.80 -10.56
N MET A 334 -20.00 4.03 -11.37
CA MET A 334 -18.66 4.30 -10.89
C MET A 334 -18.65 5.56 -10.01
N ALA A 335 -19.28 6.65 -10.46
CA ALA A 335 -19.41 7.88 -9.66
C ALA A 335 -20.09 7.60 -8.32
N ARG A 336 -21.19 6.86 -8.33
CA ARG A 336 -21.91 6.47 -7.13
C ARG A 336 -21.06 5.60 -6.19
N ALA A 337 -20.29 4.66 -6.74
CA ALA A 337 -19.41 3.79 -5.95
C ALA A 337 -18.27 4.57 -5.29
N TYR A 338 -17.65 5.50 -6.00
CA TYR A 338 -16.60 6.36 -5.43
C TYR A 338 -17.14 7.29 -4.33
N TYR A 339 -18.40 7.74 -4.44
CA TYR A 339 -19.05 8.54 -3.42
C TYR A 339 -19.30 7.78 -2.10
N LYS A 340 -19.32 6.44 -2.16
CA LYS A 340 -19.47 5.52 -1.02
C LYS A 340 -18.14 4.99 -0.50
N ALA A 341 -17.00 5.46 -1.01
CA ALA A 341 -15.70 5.01 -0.54
C ALA A 341 -15.54 5.34 0.98
N PRO A 342 -14.96 4.43 1.79
CA PRO A 342 -14.96 4.55 3.26
C PRO A 342 -14.40 5.85 3.82
N ASN A 343 -13.49 6.51 3.10
CA ASN A 343 -12.91 7.78 3.51
C ASN A 343 -13.71 9.02 3.01
N SER A 344 -14.76 8.79 2.24
CA SER A 344 -15.60 9.86 1.66
C SER A 344 -17.01 9.91 2.24
N VAL A 345 -17.32 9.07 3.22
CA VAL A 345 -18.65 8.95 3.84
C VAL A 345 -18.69 9.54 5.23
N CYS A 346 -19.90 9.90 5.70
CA CYS A 346 -20.11 10.40 7.04
C CYS A 346 -19.67 9.36 8.10
N ILE A 347 -19.43 9.85 9.31
CA ILE A 347 -18.91 9.03 10.41
C ILE A 347 -19.84 7.87 10.76
N GLU A 348 -21.15 8.11 10.71
CA GLU A 348 -22.19 7.11 11.00
C GLU A 348 -22.03 5.92 10.03
N GLN A 349 -22.05 6.19 8.73
CA GLN A 349 -21.93 5.15 7.72
C GLN A 349 -20.56 4.44 7.80
N GLY A 350 -19.49 5.20 8.05
CA GLY A 350 -18.13 4.66 8.18
C GLY A 350 -17.99 3.73 9.38
N VAL A 351 -18.61 4.05 10.51
CA VAL A 351 -18.57 3.21 11.73
C VAL A 351 -19.53 2.05 11.62
N ASP A 352 -20.76 2.23 11.10
CA ASP A 352 -21.74 1.14 10.88
C ASP A 352 -21.16 0.02 10.02
N TRP A 353 -20.46 0.39 8.94
CA TRP A 353 -19.80 -0.57 8.08
C TRP A 353 -18.74 -1.40 8.83
N ARG A 354 -17.94 -0.75 9.67
CA ARG A 354 -16.91 -1.42 10.48
C ARG A 354 -17.51 -2.32 11.56
N GLU A 355 -18.60 -1.89 12.19
CA GLU A 355 -19.34 -2.73 13.13
C GLU A 355 -19.92 -3.98 12.46
N GLY A 356 -20.44 -3.84 11.22
CA GLY A 356 -20.87 -4.97 10.41
C GLY A 356 -19.74 -5.99 10.23
N ILE A 357 -18.56 -5.53 9.81
CA ILE A 357 -17.37 -6.39 9.68
C ILE A 357 -17.03 -7.09 11.01
N CYS A 358 -17.08 -6.38 12.13
CA CYS A 358 -16.83 -6.98 13.45
C CYS A 358 -17.82 -8.08 13.79
N ARG A 359 -19.13 -7.84 13.59
CA ARG A 359 -20.20 -8.80 13.87
C ARG A 359 -20.10 -10.04 13.00
N ASP A 360 -19.92 -9.86 11.68
CA ASP A 360 -19.84 -10.97 10.72
C ASP A 360 -18.65 -11.89 11.00
N ASN A 361 -17.53 -11.30 11.38
CA ASN A 361 -16.30 -12.03 11.69
C ASN A 361 -16.19 -12.45 13.16
N LYS A 362 -17.19 -12.13 14.01
CA LYS A 362 -17.25 -12.56 15.42
C LYS A 362 -15.97 -12.23 16.18
N VAL A 363 -15.54 -10.96 16.12
CA VAL A 363 -14.30 -10.51 16.74
C VAL A 363 -14.46 -10.33 18.26
N ASP A 364 -13.39 -10.64 18.99
CA ASP A 364 -13.27 -10.45 20.44
C ASP A 364 -12.64 -9.09 20.79
N GLY A 365 -12.09 -8.39 19.79
CA GLY A 365 -11.42 -7.12 20.00
C GLY A 365 -11.01 -6.45 18.70
N VAL A 366 -10.55 -5.19 18.81
CA VAL A 366 -10.09 -4.38 17.67
C VAL A 366 -8.69 -3.86 17.92
N LEU A 367 -7.80 -4.10 16.96
CA LEU A 367 -6.45 -3.52 16.92
C LEU A 367 -6.46 -2.33 15.98
N VAL A 368 -6.29 -1.14 16.53
CA VAL A 368 -6.23 0.10 15.74
C VAL A 368 -4.78 0.46 15.45
N HIS A 369 -4.39 0.41 14.18
CA HIS A 369 -3.12 0.97 13.74
C HIS A 369 -3.30 2.46 13.46
N TYR A 370 -3.05 3.27 14.49
CA TYR A 370 -3.08 4.72 14.35
C TYR A 370 -1.87 5.21 13.55
N ASN A 371 -2.12 5.58 12.30
CA ASN A 371 -1.10 6.23 11.50
C ASN A 371 -1.15 7.74 11.75
N ARG A 372 -0.19 8.26 12.50
CA ARG A 372 -0.10 9.67 12.91
C ARG A 372 -0.25 10.67 11.75
N SER A 373 0.27 10.35 10.58
CA SER A 373 0.22 11.22 9.40
C SER A 373 -1.03 11.02 8.54
N CYS A 374 -1.91 10.06 8.86
CA CYS A 374 -3.14 9.80 8.12
C CYS A 374 -4.34 10.51 8.77
N LYS A 375 -4.62 11.74 8.35
CA LYS A 375 -5.70 12.55 8.92
C LYS A 375 -7.10 11.95 8.71
N PRO A 376 -7.47 11.49 7.47
CA PRO A 376 -8.79 10.92 7.25
C PRO A 376 -9.06 9.68 8.10
N TRP A 377 -8.06 8.80 8.23
CA TRP A 377 -8.21 7.58 9.01
C TRP A 377 -8.35 7.86 10.51
N SER A 378 -7.67 8.87 11.01
CA SER A 378 -7.73 9.22 12.43
C SER A 378 -9.03 9.91 12.86
N GLY A 379 -9.80 10.45 11.92
CA GLY A 379 -11.04 11.18 12.19
C GLY A 379 -12.15 10.35 12.84
N TYR A 380 -12.16 9.03 12.62
CA TYR A 380 -13.20 8.14 13.16
C TYR A 380 -12.87 7.57 14.55
N MET A 381 -11.65 7.65 15.02
CA MET A 381 -11.14 6.78 16.11
C MET A 381 -11.90 6.91 17.42
N ALA A 382 -12.20 8.12 17.87
CA ALA A 382 -12.90 8.32 19.13
C ALA A 382 -14.32 7.74 19.08
N GLU A 383 -15.04 7.99 17.99
CA GLU A 383 -16.41 7.49 17.81
C GLU A 383 -16.42 5.96 17.60
N MET A 384 -15.47 5.42 16.85
CA MET A 384 -15.30 3.97 16.71
C MET A 384 -15.10 3.31 18.07
N GLN A 385 -14.16 3.80 18.89
CA GLN A 385 -13.91 3.24 20.22
C GLN A 385 -15.17 3.29 21.08
N ARG A 386 -15.87 4.42 21.11
CA ARG A 386 -17.09 4.59 21.89
C ARG A 386 -18.17 3.59 21.48
N ARG A 387 -18.40 3.43 20.17
CA ARG A 387 -19.44 2.56 19.64
C ARG A 387 -19.06 1.10 19.76
N PHE A 388 -17.85 0.72 19.41
CA PHE A 388 -17.41 -0.68 19.52
C PHE A 388 -17.50 -1.17 20.97
N THR A 389 -17.08 -0.37 21.94
CA THR A 389 -17.22 -0.72 23.35
C THR A 389 -18.69 -0.81 23.79
N LYS A 390 -19.54 0.14 23.37
CA LYS A 390 -20.94 0.19 23.76
C LYS A 390 -21.79 -0.86 23.05
N ASP A 391 -21.63 -0.99 21.73
CA ASP A 391 -22.61 -1.69 20.88
C ASP A 391 -22.14 -3.13 20.55
N LEU A 392 -20.84 -3.42 20.71
CA LEU A 392 -20.23 -4.73 20.45
C LEU A 392 -19.60 -5.36 21.70
N GLY A 393 -19.28 -4.58 22.73
CA GLY A 393 -18.59 -5.05 23.92
C GLY A 393 -17.11 -5.38 23.69
N VAL A 394 -16.48 -4.79 22.67
CA VAL A 394 -15.08 -5.02 22.28
C VAL A 394 -14.23 -3.78 22.41
#